data_9a2152f1d3feb1fae42c48dc0d02ccd6
#
_entry.id   9a2152f1d3feb1fae42c48dc0d02ccd6
#
_cell.length_a   1.000
_cell.length_b   1.000
_cell.length_c   1.000
_cell.angle_alpha   90.00
_cell.angle_beta   90.00
_cell.angle_gamma   90.00
#
_symmetry.space_group_name_H-M   'P 1'
#
loop_
_entity.id
_entity.type
_entity.pdbx_description
1 polymer ?
#
loop_
_entity_poly.entity_id
_entity_poly.type
_entity_poly.pdbx_seq_one_letter_code
_entity_poly.pdbx_strand_id
1 'polypeptide(L)'
;MTPASPAEPTPRALGESLAALARQIADLRGQIRTISGRLDQSGLSAGVNLAARFEELAHTVTGALEAAAPRGPAAPYWIGLDCGTYATRLADLRQWADTVLRQQYGGYELRDCWPRHIHAVWELSTLATEWHHTYGGNRPDLARALEFYDRWLPGTMRRITDITRTCVPQCAL
;
A
#
# COMPACT_ATOMS: atom_id res chain seq x y z
N MET A 1 28.65 17.24 -24.15
CA MET A 1 28.88 16.31 -23.00
C MET A 1 27.77 16.62 -21.99
N THR A 2 26.74 15.79 -21.99
CA THR A 2 25.62 15.91 -21.05
C THR A 2 26.01 15.21 -19.74
N PRO A 3 25.88 15.84 -18.57
CA PRO A 3 26.18 15.17 -17.30
C PRO A 3 25.17 14.04 -17.06
N ALA A 4 25.68 12.85 -16.73
CA ALA A 4 24.86 11.71 -16.38
C ALA A 4 24.05 12.04 -15.12
N SER A 5 22.73 11.88 -15.19
CA SER A 5 21.83 11.99 -14.05
C SER A 5 22.22 10.95 -12.99
N PRO A 6 22.27 11.30 -11.69
CA PRO A 6 22.57 10.35 -10.65
C PRO A 6 21.50 9.24 -10.64
N ALA A 7 21.96 7.98 -10.69
CA ALA A 7 21.08 6.82 -10.66
C ALA A 7 20.28 6.79 -9.34
N GLU A 8 18.95 6.74 -9.42
CA GLU A 8 18.10 6.58 -8.24
C GLU A 8 18.40 5.27 -7.51
N PRO A 9 18.50 5.30 -6.17
CA PRO A 9 18.79 4.11 -5.38
C PRO A 9 17.68 3.06 -5.54
N THR A 10 18.07 1.81 -5.74
CA THR A 10 17.12 0.70 -5.85
C THR A 10 16.38 0.49 -4.50
N PRO A 11 15.12 -0.01 -4.50
CA PRO A 11 14.38 -0.30 -3.26
C PRO A 11 15.14 -1.21 -2.28
N ARG A 12 15.94 -2.12 -2.80
CA ARG A 12 16.82 -2.99 -2.01
C ARG A 12 17.94 -2.19 -1.34
N ALA A 13 18.58 -1.28 -2.07
CA ALA A 13 19.63 -0.40 -1.52
C ALA A 13 19.07 0.55 -0.46
N LEU A 14 17.83 1.04 -0.64
CA LEU A 14 17.10 1.82 0.37
C LEU A 14 16.82 0.97 1.63
N GLY A 15 16.35 -0.26 1.48
CA GLY A 15 16.12 -1.18 2.59
C GLY A 15 17.40 -1.50 3.37
N GLU A 16 18.50 -1.75 2.69
CA GLU A 16 19.82 -1.99 3.29
C GLU A 16 20.33 -0.74 4.01
N SER A 17 20.12 0.45 3.44
CA SER A 17 20.48 1.74 4.05
C SER A 17 19.65 2.02 5.32
N LEU A 18 18.34 1.75 5.29
CA LEU A 18 17.45 1.89 6.45
C LEU A 18 17.83 0.91 7.57
N ALA A 19 18.17 -0.32 7.25
CA ALA A 19 18.64 -1.31 8.20
C ALA A 19 20.01 -0.92 8.81
N ALA A 20 20.90 -0.32 8.01
CA ALA A 20 22.18 0.21 8.49
C ALA A 20 21.96 1.40 9.44
N LEU A 21 21.06 2.32 9.10
CA LEU A 21 20.69 3.46 9.93
C LEU A 21 20.06 3.02 11.27
N ALA A 22 19.18 2.03 11.24
CA ALA A 22 18.57 1.48 12.44
C ALA A 22 19.62 0.86 13.39
N ARG A 23 20.62 0.16 12.84
CA ARG A 23 21.77 -0.35 13.63
C ARG A 23 22.60 0.76 14.24
N GLN A 24 22.90 1.82 13.48
CA GLN A 24 23.64 2.98 13.99
C GLN A 24 22.88 3.69 15.11
N ILE A 25 21.58 3.86 14.98
CA ILE A 25 20.73 4.44 16.04
C ILE A 25 20.76 3.57 17.30
N ALA A 26 20.70 2.24 17.16
CA ALA A 26 20.80 1.32 18.31
C ALA A 26 22.15 1.40 19.02
N ASP A 27 23.24 1.51 18.27
CA ASP A 27 24.61 1.66 18.82
C ASP A 27 24.76 3.00 19.53
N LEU A 28 24.33 4.10 18.92
CA LEU A 28 24.34 5.43 19.55
C LEU A 28 23.52 5.46 20.85
N ARG A 29 22.37 4.79 20.90
CA ARG A 29 21.56 4.63 22.12
C ARG A 29 22.35 3.88 23.23
N GLY A 30 23.11 2.86 22.84
CA GLY A 30 24.00 2.14 23.76
C GLY A 30 25.09 3.05 24.35
N GLN A 31 25.74 3.82 23.49
CA GLN A 31 26.79 4.77 23.91
C GLN A 31 26.24 5.87 24.82
N ILE A 32 25.07 6.44 24.50
CA ILE A 32 24.43 7.46 25.35
C ILE A 32 24.09 6.91 26.73
N ARG A 33 23.51 5.68 26.81
CA ARG A 33 23.26 5.04 28.12
C ARG A 33 24.53 4.87 28.96
N THR A 34 25.61 4.47 28.31
CA THR A 34 26.91 4.30 28.97
C THR A 34 27.45 5.64 29.49
N ILE A 35 27.34 6.71 28.68
CA ILE A 35 27.79 8.07 29.08
C ILE A 35 26.88 8.62 30.18
N SER A 36 25.55 8.46 30.07
CA SER A 36 24.60 8.89 31.10
C SER A 36 24.87 8.20 32.44
N GLY A 37 25.12 6.88 32.45
CA GLY A 37 25.47 6.16 33.65
C GLY A 37 26.80 6.65 34.30
N ARG A 38 27.78 7.07 33.49
CA ARG A 38 29.01 7.67 34.00
C ARG A 38 28.82 9.09 34.56
N LEU A 39 27.92 9.90 33.95
CA LEU A 39 27.56 11.23 34.41
C LEU A 39 26.76 11.17 35.71
N ASP A 40 25.85 10.23 35.86
CA ASP A 40 25.11 10.02 37.12
C ASP A 40 26.03 9.62 38.28
N GLN A 41 27.06 8.80 38.02
CA GLN A 41 28.09 8.46 39.00
C GLN A 41 28.97 9.65 39.40
N SER A 42 29.05 10.67 38.53
CA SER A 42 29.85 11.89 38.82
C SER A 42 29.01 13.05 39.39
N GLY A 43 27.71 12.84 39.71
CA GLY A 43 26.87 13.85 40.39
C GLY A 43 26.42 15.03 39.51
N LEU A 44 26.56 14.91 38.20
CA LEU A 44 26.17 15.96 37.24
C LEU A 44 24.75 15.70 36.70
N SER A 45 23.74 16.35 37.30
CA SER A 45 22.33 16.25 36.97
C SER A 45 21.95 16.63 35.52
N ALA A 46 22.86 17.15 34.72
CA ALA A 46 22.60 17.56 33.32
C ALA A 46 22.43 16.37 32.38
N GLY A 47 22.96 15.18 32.69
CA GLY A 47 22.89 13.97 31.85
C GLY A 47 21.51 13.36 31.75
N VAL A 48 20.73 13.46 32.83
CA VAL A 48 19.35 12.86 32.87
C VAL A 48 18.42 13.54 31.87
N ASN A 49 18.55 14.86 31.68
CA ASN A 49 17.71 15.63 30.78
C ASN A 49 18.03 15.35 29.30
N LEU A 50 19.28 15.03 28.97
CA LEU A 50 19.71 14.72 27.60
C LEU A 50 19.26 13.31 27.19
N ALA A 51 19.35 12.33 28.07
CA ALA A 51 18.90 10.97 27.82
C ALA A 51 17.38 10.91 27.59
N ALA A 52 16.58 11.60 28.43
CA ALA A 52 15.13 11.68 28.28
C ALA A 52 14.73 12.34 26.95
N ARG A 53 15.38 13.44 26.58
CA ARG A 53 15.12 14.09 25.27
C ARG A 53 15.51 13.22 24.08
N PHE A 54 16.55 12.41 24.23
CA PHE A 54 16.97 11.51 23.16
C PHE A 54 16.00 10.33 22.99
N GLU A 55 15.46 9.80 24.09
CA GLU A 55 14.39 8.77 24.04
C GLU A 55 13.11 9.33 23.42
N GLU A 56 12.73 10.56 23.77
CA GLU A 56 11.57 11.25 23.18
C GLU A 56 11.76 11.48 21.68
N LEU A 57 12.95 11.96 21.26
CA LEU A 57 13.27 12.14 19.85
C LEU A 57 13.28 10.81 19.10
N ALA A 58 13.85 9.76 19.68
CA ALA A 58 13.88 8.43 19.10
C ALA A 58 12.47 7.84 18.95
N HIS A 59 11.59 8.08 19.92
CA HIS A 59 10.18 7.68 19.83
C HIS A 59 9.44 8.44 18.72
N THR A 60 9.71 9.75 18.61
CA THR A 60 9.13 10.60 17.57
C THR A 60 9.59 10.18 16.17
N VAL A 61 10.89 9.91 16.00
CA VAL A 61 11.46 9.44 14.71
C VAL A 61 10.93 8.05 14.34
N THR A 62 10.84 7.14 15.31
CA THR A 62 10.28 5.79 15.06
C THR A 62 8.81 5.88 14.67
N GLY A 63 8.02 6.68 15.38
CA GLY A 63 6.61 6.92 15.03
C GLY A 63 6.43 7.59 13.66
N ALA A 64 7.31 8.53 13.30
CA ALA A 64 7.31 9.17 11.99
C ALA A 64 7.71 8.18 10.87
N LEU A 65 8.69 7.30 11.12
CA LEU A 65 9.08 6.23 10.19
C LEU A 65 7.98 5.19 10.00
N GLU A 66 7.30 4.79 11.07
CA GLU A 66 6.15 3.89 11.00
C GLU A 66 4.95 4.54 10.29
N ALA A 67 4.74 5.84 10.48
CA ALA A 67 3.71 6.62 9.78
C ALA A 67 4.06 6.82 8.29
N ALA A 68 5.35 6.95 7.97
CA ALA A 68 5.87 7.10 6.60
C ALA A 68 6.11 5.76 5.90
N ALA A 69 6.05 4.62 6.61
CA ALA A 69 6.11 3.32 5.98
C ALA A 69 5.00 3.22 4.91
N PRO A 70 5.32 2.84 3.68
CA PRO A 70 4.33 2.71 2.63
C PRO A 70 3.28 1.69 3.07
N ARG A 71 2.17 2.19 3.59
CA ARG A 71 1.00 1.35 3.81
C ARG A 71 0.52 0.94 2.44
N GLY A 72 0.29 -0.35 2.27
CA GLY A 72 -0.38 -0.83 1.07
C GLY A 72 -1.68 -0.02 0.81
N PRO A 73 -2.19 -0.03 -0.42
CA PRO A 73 -3.40 0.72 -0.73
C PRO A 73 -4.52 0.35 0.24
N ALA A 74 -5.23 1.36 0.72
CA ALA A 74 -6.38 1.13 1.61
C ALA A 74 -7.41 0.28 0.86
N ALA A 75 -7.96 -0.72 1.55
CA ALA A 75 -9.04 -1.52 0.99
C ALA A 75 -10.22 -0.60 0.60
N PRO A 76 -10.83 -0.80 -0.57
CA PRO A 76 -11.94 0.02 -1.01
C PRO A 76 -13.12 -0.17 -0.05
N TYR A 77 -13.70 0.95 0.40
CA TYR A 77 -14.81 0.95 1.34
C TYR A 77 -16.06 1.53 0.67
N TRP A 78 -17.15 0.76 0.66
CA TRP A 78 -18.40 1.09 -0.04
C TRP A 78 -19.58 1.31 0.91
N ILE A 79 -19.42 1.02 2.21
CA ILE A 79 -20.50 1.15 3.20
C ILE A 79 -20.57 2.59 3.69
N GLY A 80 -21.79 3.14 3.79
CA GLY A 80 -22.01 4.49 4.35
C GLY A 80 -21.60 5.63 3.43
N LEU A 81 -21.33 5.36 2.14
CA LEU A 81 -21.11 6.41 1.16
C LEU A 81 -22.44 7.12 0.85
N ASP A 82 -22.40 8.43 0.66
CA ASP A 82 -23.51 9.16 0.05
C ASP A 82 -23.70 8.77 -1.41
N CYS A 83 -24.90 9.01 -1.95
CA CYS A 83 -25.25 8.59 -3.32
C CYS A 83 -24.32 9.19 -4.40
N GLY A 84 -23.86 10.42 -4.22
CA GLY A 84 -22.98 11.09 -5.17
C GLY A 84 -21.58 10.44 -5.20
N THR A 85 -21.01 10.24 -4.03
CA THR A 85 -19.70 9.55 -3.88
C THR A 85 -19.76 8.12 -4.39
N TYR A 86 -20.85 7.39 -4.07
CA TYR A 86 -21.05 6.04 -4.57
C TYR A 86 -21.10 5.99 -6.09
N ALA A 87 -21.91 6.88 -6.71
CA ALA A 87 -22.07 6.94 -8.16
C ALA A 87 -20.74 7.27 -8.87
N THR A 88 -19.98 8.23 -8.35
CA THR A 88 -18.67 8.61 -8.88
C THR A 88 -17.69 7.43 -8.83
N ARG A 89 -17.54 6.80 -7.67
CA ARG A 89 -16.64 5.64 -7.52
C ARG A 89 -17.05 4.46 -8.40
N LEU A 90 -18.35 4.24 -8.56
CA LEU A 90 -18.86 3.18 -9.44
C LEU A 90 -18.57 3.49 -10.91
N ALA A 91 -18.66 4.76 -11.32
CA ALA A 91 -18.28 5.19 -12.67
C ALA A 91 -16.79 4.98 -12.95
N ASP A 92 -15.92 5.36 -12.00
CA ASP A 92 -14.47 5.13 -12.09
C ASP A 92 -14.14 3.63 -12.19
N LEU A 93 -14.81 2.81 -11.37
CA LEU A 93 -14.62 1.36 -11.41
C LEU A 93 -15.09 0.75 -12.73
N ARG A 94 -16.20 1.23 -13.31
CA ARG A 94 -16.68 0.84 -14.63
C ARG A 94 -15.66 1.21 -15.71
N GLN A 95 -15.16 2.44 -15.66
CA GLN A 95 -14.14 2.88 -16.60
C GLN A 95 -12.91 1.97 -16.54
N TRP A 96 -12.42 1.66 -15.34
CA TRP A 96 -11.29 0.74 -15.17
C TRP A 96 -11.62 -0.67 -15.71
N ALA A 97 -12.81 -1.20 -15.42
CA ALA A 97 -13.22 -2.51 -15.91
C ALA A 97 -13.28 -2.55 -17.45
N ASP A 98 -13.74 -1.49 -18.09
CA ASP A 98 -13.85 -1.42 -19.53
C ASP A 98 -12.49 -1.17 -20.23
N THR A 99 -11.64 -0.31 -19.66
CA THR A 99 -10.37 0.09 -20.30
C THR A 99 -9.20 -0.84 -19.95
N VAL A 100 -9.23 -1.46 -18.79
CA VAL A 100 -8.14 -2.33 -18.32
C VAL A 100 -8.56 -3.80 -18.35
N LEU A 101 -9.59 -4.16 -17.56
CA LEU A 101 -9.95 -5.56 -17.38
C LEU A 101 -10.40 -6.21 -18.68
N ARG A 102 -11.34 -5.60 -19.40
CA ARG A 102 -11.87 -6.14 -20.67
C ARG A 102 -10.85 -6.10 -21.80
N GLN A 103 -10.03 -5.05 -21.87
CA GLN A 103 -9.07 -4.88 -22.98
C GLN A 103 -7.80 -5.70 -22.78
N GLN A 104 -7.25 -5.72 -21.56
CA GLN A 104 -5.98 -6.40 -21.30
C GLN A 104 -6.16 -7.86 -20.88
N TYR A 105 -7.32 -8.18 -20.26
CA TYR A 105 -7.61 -9.50 -19.69
C TYR A 105 -8.91 -10.08 -20.23
N GLY A 106 -9.19 -9.84 -21.52
CA GLY A 106 -10.43 -10.21 -22.20
C GLY A 106 -10.81 -11.71 -22.24
N GLY A 107 -9.93 -12.59 -21.71
CA GLY A 107 -10.26 -14.01 -21.49
C GLY A 107 -11.25 -14.26 -20.34
N TYR A 108 -11.56 -13.24 -19.54
CA TYR A 108 -12.49 -13.34 -18.43
C TYR A 108 -13.83 -12.67 -18.77
N GLU A 109 -14.92 -13.42 -18.67
CA GLU A 109 -16.26 -12.89 -18.90
C GLU A 109 -16.72 -12.07 -17.68
N LEU A 110 -16.92 -10.77 -17.87
CA LEU A 110 -17.55 -9.88 -16.91
C LEU A 110 -18.96 -9.51 -17.40
N ARG A 111 -19.98 -10.04 -16.75
CA ARG A 111 -21.40 -9.77 -17.09
C ARG A 111 -21.76 -8.32 -16.80
N ASP A 112 -22.54 -7.68 -17.66
CA ASP A 112 -22.92 -6.26 -17.53
C ASP A 112 -23.79 -5.97 -16.30
N CYS A 113 -24.35 -7.00 -15.68
CA CYS A 113 -25.13 -6.86 -14.44
C CYS A 113 -24.27 -6.69 -13.18
N TRP A 114 -22.95 -6.85 -13.26
CA TRP A 114 -22.06 -6.82 -12.08
C TRP A 114 -22.25 -5.59 -11.18
N PRO A 115 -22.55 -4.36 -11.68
CA PRO A 115 -22.71 -3.20 -10.82
C PRO A 115 -23.94 -3.28 -9.90
N ARG A 116 -24.87 -4.19 -10.16
CA ARG A 116 -26.06 -4.43 -9.32
C ARG A 116 -25.76 -5.36 -8.14
N HIS A 117 -24.60 -6.02 -8.15
CA HIS A 117 -24.18 -6.97 -7.13
C HIS A 117 -23.08 -6.34 -6.26
N ILE A 118 -23.45 -5.89 -5.07
CA ILE A 118 -22.51 -5.20 -4.18
C ILE A 118 -21.23 -6.01 -3.89
N HIS A 119 -21.35 -7.32 -3.76
CA HIS A 119 -20.19 -8.19 -3.58
C HIS A 119 -19.29 -8.24 -4.82
N ALA A 120 -19.84 -8.19 -6.04
CA ALA A 120 -19.03 -8.08 -7.26
C ALA A 120 -18.34 -6.72 -7.36
N VAL A 121 -19.01 -5.64 -6.93
CA VAL A 121 -18.42 -4.29 -6.82
C VAL A 121 -17.23 -4.31 -5.87
N TRP A 122 -17.34 -4.96 -4.72
CA TRP A 122 -16.24 -5.08 -3.75
C TRP A 122 -15.06 -5.87 -4.32
N GLU A 123 -15.32 -7.02 -4.91
CA GLU A 123 -14.31 -7.87 -5.52
C GLU A 123 -13.54 -7.12 -6.63
N LEU A 124 -14.26 -6.45 -7.53
CA LEU A 124 -13.64 -5.67 -8.60
C LEU A 124 -12.87 -4.45 -8.08
N SER A 125 -13.39 -3.77 -7.05
CA SER A 125 -12.69 -2.64 -6.45
C SER A 125 -11.36 -3.05 -5.84
N THR A 126 -11.35 -4.18 -5.14
CA THR A 126 -10.13 -4.73 -4.54
C THR A 126 -9.13 -5.10 -5.63
N LEU A 127 -9.60 -5.74 -6.69
CA LEU A 127 -8.77 -6.10 -7.84
C LEU A 127 -8.19 -4.86 -8.55
N ALA A 128 -9.02 -3.82 -8.78
CA ALA A 128 -8.59 -2.57 -9.38
C ALA A 128 -7.54 -1.84 -8.52
N THR A 129 -7.74 -1.82 -7.20
CA THR A 129 -6.79 -1.24 -6.25
C THR A 129 -5.46 -1.97 -6.30
N GLU A 130 -5.47 -3.30 -6.33
CA GLU A 130 -4.24 -4.10 -6.45
C GLU A 130 -3.57 -3.90 -7.81
N TRP A 131 -4.34 -3.79 -8.89
CA TRP A 131 -3.81 -3.47 -10.21
C TRP A 131 -3.10 -2.12 -10.24
N HIS A 132 -3.73 -1.07 -9.69
CA HIS A 132 -3.12 0.26 -9.61
C HIS A 132 -1.85 0.25 -8.75
N HIS A 133 -1.84 -0.52 -7.67
CA HIS A 133 -0.66 -0.66 -6.83
C HIS A 133 0.47 -1.42 -7.55
N THR A 134 0.12 -2.40 -8.37
CA THR A 134 1.10 -3.21 -9.11
C THR A 134 1.69 -2.47 -10.31
N TYR A 135 0.84 -1.73 -11.06
CA TYR A 135 1.22 -1.16 -12.36
C TYR A 135 1.25 0.38 -12.39
N GLY A 136 0.65 1.05 -11.40
CA GLY A 136 0.53 2.52 -11.37
C GLY A 136 1.79 3.27 -10.94
N GLY A 137 2.84 2.58 -10.51
CA GLY A 137 4.12 3.17 -10.10
C GLY A 137 5.10 3.33 -11.27
N ASN A 138 6.15 4.12 -11.05
CA ASN A 138 7.23 4.30 -12.04
C ASN A 138 8.02 3.01 -12.34
N ARG A 139 7.92 2.00 -11.51
CA ARG A 139 8.54 0.69 -11.68
C ARG A 139 7.57 -0.40 -11.20
N PRO A 140 6.88 -1.08 -12.11
CA PRO A 140 6.08 -2.26 -11.77
C PRO A 140 6.96 -3.33 -11.12
N ASP A 141 6.48 -3.90 -10.01
CA ASP A 141 7.13 -5.04 -9.36
C ASP A 141 6.75 -6.32 -10.12
N LEU A 142 7.74 -6.96 -10.74
CA LEU A 142 7.51 -8.17 -11.53
C LEU A 142 6.94 -9.33 -10.69
N ALA A 143 7.41 -9.52 -9.46
CA ALA A 143 6.92 -10.58 -8.59
C ALA A 143 5.43 -10.37 -8.26
N ARG A 144 5.07 -9.11 -7.94
CA ARG A 144 3.69 -8.72 -7.67
C ARG A 144 2.80 -8.80 -8.91
N ALA A 145 3.34 -8.45 -10.09
CA ALA A 145 2.63 -8.59 -11.35
C ALA A 145 2.32 -10.07 -11.68
N LEU A 146 3.26 -10.97 -11.44
CA LEU A 146 3.04 -12.41 -11.59
C LEU A 146 1.99 -12.92 -10.58
N GLU A 147 2.07 -12.51 -9.31
CA GLU A 147 1.07 -12.87 -8.29
C GLU A 147 -0.33 -12.35 -8.65
N PHE A 148 -0.41 -11.11 -9.16
CA PHE A 148 -1.67 -10.55 -9.66
C PHE A 148 -2.27 -11.43 -10.75
N TYR A 149 -1.47 -11.80 -11.75
CA TYR A 149 -1.93 -12.56 -12.90
C TYR A 149 -2.31 -14.00 -12.55
N ASP A 150 -1.49 -14.67 -11.73
CA ASP A 150 -1.68 -16.09 -11.43
C ASP A 150 -2.70 -16.35 -10.32
N ARG A 151 -2.85 -15.43 -9.38
CA ARG A 151 -3.62 -15.66 -8.16
C ARG A 151 -4.81 -14.71 -8.01
N TRP A 152 -4.57 -13.40 -8.04
CA TRP A 152 -5.61 -12.42 -7.71
C TRP A 152 -6.66 -12.34 -8.81
N LEU A 153 -6.26 -12.15 -10.05
CA LEU A 153 -7.17 -11.99 -11.18
C LEU A 153 -8.07 -13.24 -11.38
N PRO A 154 -7.55 -14.46 -11.54
CA PRO A 154 -8.42 -15.62 -11.77
C PRO A 154 -9.31 -15.95 -10.59
N GLY A 155 -8.80 -15.76 -9.36
CA GLY A 155 -9.57 -15.97 -8.14
C GLY A 155 -10.76 -15.04 -8.04
N THR A 156 -10.53 -13.73 -8.25
CA THR A 156 -11.57 -12.71 -8.22
C THR A 156 -12.60 -12.91 -9.33
N MET A 157 -12.17 -13.17 -10.55
CA MET A 157 -13.09 -13.36 -11.68
C MET A 157 -13.99 -14.59 -11.50
N ARG A 158 -13.48 -15.66 -10.90
CA ARG A 158 -14.30 -16.84 -10.54
C ARG A 158 -15.38 -16.46 -9.54
N ARG A 159 -15.04 -15.76 -8.45
CA ARG A 159 -16.01 -15.32 -7.44
C ARG A 159 -17.09 -14.40 -8.06
N ILE A 160 -16.69 -13.47 -8.93
CA ILE A 160 -17.65 -12.58 -9.63
C ILE A 160 -18.57 -13.37 -10.54
N THR A 161 -18.05 -14.35 -11.28
CA THR A 161 -18.86 -15.23 -12.13
C THR A 161 -19.89 -15.99 -11.27
N ASP A 162 -19.50 -16.52 -10.13
CA ASP A 162 -20.40 -17.21 -9.21
C ASP A 162 -21.49 -16.27 -8.65
N ILE A 163 -21.11 -15.05 -8.24
CA ILE A 163 -22.04 -14.03 -7.74
C ILE A 163 -23.05 -13.64 -8.79
N THR A 164 -22.64 -13.50 -10.04
CA THR A 164 -23.49 -13.01 -11.14
C THR A 164 -24.21 -14.12 -11.89
N ARG A 165 -23.91 -15.40 -11.63
CA ARG A 165 -24.44 -16.55 -12.35
C ARG A 165 -25.96 -16.63 -12.32
N THR A 166 -26.58 -16.30 -11.19
CA THR A 166 -28.03 -16.36 -10.99
C THR A 166 -28.74 -15.07 -11.39
N CYS A 167 -28.00 -14.06 -11.87
CA CYS A 167 -28.60 -12.81 -12.32
C CYS A 167 -29.39 -13.07 -13.62
N VAL A 168 -30.70 -13.02 -13.50
CA VAL A 168 -31.57 -13.03 -14.69
C VAL A 168 -31.52 -11.65 -15.33
N PRO A 169 -31.17 -11.51 -16.62
CA PRO A 169 -31.30 -10.24 -17.32
C PRO A 169 -32.74 -9.76 -17.15
N GLN A 170 -32.96 -8.69 -16.42
CA GLN A 170 -34.25 -8.03 -16.47
C GLN A 170 -34.39 -7.50 -17.89
N CYS A 171 -35.34 -8.04 -18.62
CA CYS A 171 -35.74 -7.50 -19.93
C CYS A 171 -35.86 -5.98 -19.75
N ALA A 172 -35.11 -5.22 -20.55
CA ALA A 172 -35.34 -3.80 -20.67
C ALA A 172 -36.79 -3.62 -21.15
N LEU A 173 -37.65 -3.11 -20.26
CA LEU A 173 -38.94 -2.58 -20.62
C LEU A 173 -38.74 -1.22 -21.26
#